data_882b4618efc199763dd45559ba092816
#
_entry.id   882b4618efc199763dd45559ba092816
#
_cell.length_a   1.000
_cell.length_b   1.000
_cell.length_c   1.000
_cell.angle_alpha   90.00
_cell.angle_beta   90.00
_cell.angle_gamma   90.00
#
_symmetry.space_group_name_H-M   'P 1'
#
loop_
_entity.id
_entity.type
_entity.pdbx_description
1 polymer ?
#
loop_
_entity_poly.entity_id
_entity_poly.type
_entity_poly.pdbx_seq_one_letter_code
_entity_poly.pdbx_strand_id
1 'polypeptide(L)'
;MVEEKEVVANELSEIEVLNKKIEELTEKNKMLEEKVLYKDAELINYRKRKDEEVSSMLKYANADIVLQMLTIVDDIERAISLDDNVLDDEVSKFLSGIKMIYSGLIKILNDYEVKEIEALDKEFNPNLHQAVFNAKDENKEANIVLEVLQKGYTYKDKVIRPSMVKVSE
;
A
#
# COMPACT_ATOMS: atom_id res chain seq x y z
N MET A 1 -41.20 -19.85 -72.76
CA MET A 1 -42.16 -19.19 -71.84
C MET A 1 -42.34 -19.91 -70.48
N VAL A 2 -42.44 -21.27 -70.42
CA VAL A 2 -42.58 -21.99 -69.14
C VAL A 2 -41.17 -22.13 -68.48
N GLU A 3 -40.15 -22.53 -69.22
CA GLU A 3 -38.77 -22.68 -68.74
C GLU A 3 -38.18 -21.33 -68.22
N GLU A 4 -38.43 -20.21 -68.88
CA GLU A 4 -37.95 -18.90 -68.43
C GLU A 4 -38.59 -18.48 -67.10
N LYS A 5 -39.85 -18.85 -66.84
CA LYS A 5 -40.50 -18.54 -65.56
C LYS A 5 -39.99 -19.41 -64.41
N GLU A 6 -39.59 -20.67 -64.66
CA GLU A 6 -38.96 -21.55 -63.63
C GLU A 6 -37.54 -21.10 -63.30
N VAL A 7 -36.75 -20.63 -64.28
CA VAL A 7 -35.42 -20.07 -64.04
C VAL A 7 -35.52 -18.82 -63.21
N VAL A 8 -36.42 -17.86 -63.53
CA VAL A 8 -36.62 -16.61 -62.76
C VAL A 8 -37.13 -16.88 -61.34
N ALA A 9 -37.99 -17.90 -61.16
CA ALA A 9 -38.49 -18.29 -59.82
C ALA A 9 -37.36 -18.85 -58.96
N ASN A 10 -36.44 -19.65 -59.57
CA ASN A 10 -35.28 -20.21 -58.85
C ASN A 10 -34.26 -19.14 -58.48
N GLU A 11 -33.96 -18.17 -59.38
CA GLU A 11 -33.09 -17.03 -59.10
C GLU A 11 -33.64 -16.14 -58.00
N LEU A 12 -34.95 -15.88 -57.95
CA LEU A 12 -35.60 -15.12 -56.89
C LEU A 12 -35.50 -15.84 -55.53
N SER A 13 -35.64 -17.18 -55.52
CA SER A 13 -35.46 -17.96 -54.31
C SER A 13 -34.03 -17.93 -53.81
N GLU A 14 -33.02 -17.99 -54.66
CA GLU A 14 -31.62 -17.87 -54.29
C GLU A 14 -31.26 -16.49 -53.75
N ILE A 15 -31.83 -15.44 -54.36
CA ILE A 15 -31.66 -14.03 -53.88
C ILE A 15 -32.25 -13.87 -52.49
N GLU A 16 -33.42 -14.43 -52.19
CA GLU A 16 -34.03 -14.38 -50.87
C GLU A 16 -33.18 -15.11 -49.81
N VAL A 17 -32.60 -16.28 -50.15
CA VAL A 17 -31.70 -17.00 -49.26
C VAL A 17 -30.41 -16.23 -48.99
N LEU A 18 -29.82 -15.62 -50.02
CA LEU A 18 -28.63 -14.78 -49.88
C LEU A 18 -28.90 -13.53 -49.06
N ASN A 19 -30.03 -12.87 -49.26
CA ASN A 19 -30.41 -11.69 -48.47
C ASN A 19 -30.57 -12.07 -46.97
N LYS A 20 -31.24 -13.14 -46.64
CA LYS A 20 -31.31 -13.64 -45.23
C LYS A 20 -29.92 -13.90 -44.66
N LYS A 21 -29.04 -14.50 -45.44
CA LYS A 21 -27.66 -14.75 -45.00
C LYS A 21 -26.86 -13.50 -44.76
N ILE A 22 -27.07 -12.48 -45.56
CA ILE A 22 -26.45 -11.14 -45.41
C ILE A 22 -27.00 -10.49 -44.13
N GLU A 23 -28.29 -10.52 -43.85
CA GLU A 23 -28.88 -10.01 -42.65
C GLU A 23 -28.31 -10.69 -41.39
N GLU A 24 -28.26 -12.04 -41.37
CA GLU A 24 -27.68 -12.84 -40.28
C GLU A 24 -26.20 -12.48 -40.05
N LEU A 25 -25.40 -12.35 -41.11
CA LEU A 25 -23.99 -11.99 -41.02
C LEU A 25 -23.78 -10.57 -40.56
N THR A 26 -24.64 -9.64 -40.98
CA THR A 26 -24.59 -8.23 -40.58
C THR A 26 -24.90 -8.09 -39.10
N GLU A 27 -25.93 -8.77 -38.60
CA GLU A 27 -26.28 -8.77 -37.17
C GLU A 27 -25.14 -9.41 -36.34
N LYS A 28 -24.58 -10.54 -36.84
CA LYS A 28 -23.46 -11.18 -36.16
C LYS A 28 -22.21 -10.31 -36.12
N ASN A 29 -21.91 -9.59 -37.19
CA ASN A 29 -20.81 -8.62 -37.21
C ASN A 29 -21.04 -7.51 -36.19
N LYS A 30 -22.24 -6.92 -36.14
CA LYS A 30 -22.58 -5.90 -35.17
C LYS A 30 -22.38 -6.37 -33.72
N MET A 31 -22.88 -7.57 -33.40
CA MET A 31 -22.68 -8.20 -32.09
C MET A 31 -21.19 -8.44 -31.77
N LEU A 32 -20.40 -8.81 -32.77
CA LEU A 32 -18.95 -9.00 -32.57
C LEU A 32 -18.22 -7.68 -32.37
N GLU A 33 -18.57 -6.63 -33.10
CA GLU A 33 -18.04 -5.28 -32.92
C GLU A 33 -18.35 -4.73 -31.51
N GLU A 34 -19.57 -4.90 -31.05
CA GLU A 34 -19.97 -4.51 -29.68
C GLU A 34 -19.18 -5.30 -28.62
N LYS A 35 -18.96 -6.61 -28.83
CA LYS A 35 -18.12 -7.41 -27.93
C LYS A 35 -16.65 -6.99 -27.94
N VAL A 36 -16.10 -6.67 -29.10
CA VAL A 36 -14.72 -6.14 -29.22
C VAL A 36 -14.59 -4.84 -28.45
N LEU A 37 -15.50 -3.90 -28.67
CA LEU A 37 -15.50 -2.61 -27.97
C LEU A 37 -15.58 -2.79 -26.44
N TYR A 38 -16.46 -3.69 -25.98
CA TYR A 38 -16.56 -4.01 -24.55
C TYR A 38 -15.26 -4.60 -24.00
N LYS A 39 -14.66 -5.55 -24.74
CA LYS A 39 -13.40 -6.18 -24.32
C LYS A 39 -12.22 -5.22 -24.33
N ASP A 40 -12.18 -4.28 -25.26
CA ASP A 40 -11.15 -3.24 -25.29
C ASP A 40 -11.27 -2.31 -24.08
N ALA A 41 -12.50 -1.89 -23.73
CA ALA A 41 -12.72 -1.11 -22.52
C ALA A 41 -12.33 -1.87 -21.23
N GLU A 42 -12.66 -3.17 -21.16
CA GLU A 42 -12.25 -4.04 -20.04
C GLU A 42 -10.72 -4.16 -19.95
N LEU A 43 -10.05 -4.31 -21.08
CA LEU A 43 -8.59 -4.40 -21.16
C LEU A 43 -7.89 -3.11 -20.72
N ILE A 44 -8.41 -1.94 -21.11
CA ILE A 44 -7.91 -0.65 -20.67
C ILE A 44 -8.02 -0.51 -19.14
N ASN A 45 -9.17 -0.84 -18.58
CA ASN A 45 -9.40 -0.81 -17.14
C ASN A 45 -8.50 -1.80 -16.38
N TYR A 46 -8.31 -3.00 -16.95
CA TYR A 46 -7.40 -3.99 -16.38
C TYR A 46 -5.94 -3.50 -16.37
N ARG A 47 -5.46 -2.91 -17.47
CA ARG A 47 -4.12 -2.34 -17.55
C ARG A 47 -3.93 -1.24 -16.52
N LYS A 48 -4.86 -0.28 -16.44
CA LYS A 48 -4.79 0.81 -15.47
C LYS A 48 -4.67 0.28 -14.03
N ARG A 49 -5.52 -0.68 -13.66
CA ARG A 49 -5.45 -1.32 -12.34
C ARG A 49 -4.13 -2.02 -12.09
N LYS A 50 -3.58 -2.71 -13.11
CA LYS A 50 -2.29 -3.38 -12.98
C LYS A 50 -1.12 -2.42 -12.85
N ASP A 51 -1.15 -1.31 -13.55
CA ASP A 51 -0.13 -0.26 -13.42
C ASP A 51 -0.16 0.37 -12.02
N GLU A 52 -1.34 0.60 -11.46
CA GLU A 52 -1.51 1.08 -10.08
C GLU A 52 -1.01 0.04 -9.05
N GLU A 53 -1.32 -1.24 -9.22
CA GLU A 53 -0.82 -2.33 -8.37
C GLU A 53 0.71 -2.43 -8.40
N VAL A 54 1.31 -2.42 -9.59
CA VAL A 54 2.77 -2.48 -9.77
C VAL A 54 3.44 -1.24 -9.17
N SER A 55 2.89 -0.06 -9.41
CA SER A 55 3.40 1.19 -8.83
C SER A 55 3.39 1.15 -7.30
N SER A 56 2.29 0.67 -6.71
CA SER A 56 2.16 0.50 -5.26
C SER A 56 3.16 -0.53 -4.73
N MET A 57 3.32 -1.66 -5.42
CA MET A 57 4.27 -2.71 -5.03
C MET A 57 5.71 -2.20 -5.04
N LEU A 58 6.11 -1.47 -6.08
CA LEU A 58 7.44 -0.86 -6.18
C LEU A 58 7.65 0.22 -5.12
N LYS A 59 6.60 1.00 -4.81
CA LYS A 59 6.66 2.06 -3.78
C LYS A 59 7.04 1.51 -2.41
N TYR A 60 6.55 0.32 -2.05
CA TYR A 60 6.74 -0.30 -0.73
C TYR A 60 7.62 -1.56 -0.76
N ALA A 61 8.33 -1.83 -1.84
CA ALA A 61 9.16 -3.03 -2.00
C ALA A 61 10.19 -3.24 -0.87
N ASN A 62 10.68 -2.14 -0.29
CA ASN A 62 11.69 -2.19 0.76
C ASN A 62 11.10 -2.15 2.18
N ALA A 63 9.78 -2.15 2.35
CA ALA A 63 9.13 -2.01 3.66
C ALA A 63 9.56 -3.11 4.66
N ASP A 64 9.69 -4.35 4.19
CA ASP A 64 10.09 -5.49 5.03
C ASP A 64 11.54 -5.36 5.51
N ILE A 65 12.46 -4.90 4.66
CA ILE A 65 13.86 -4.65 5.03
C ILE A 65 13.92 -3.51 6.07
N VAL A 66 13.19 -2.43 5.83
CA VAL A 66 13.10 -1.31 6.76
C VAL A 66 12.57 -1.80 8.12
N LEU A 67 11.52 -2.61 8.14
CA LEU A 67 10.94 -3.14 9.37
C LEU A 67 11.96 -3.96 10.19
N GLN A 68 12.78 -4.78 9.53
CA GLN A 68 13.85 -5.53 10.19
C GLN A 68 14.94 -4.59 10.73
N MET A 69 15.30 -3.54 10.00
CA MET A 69 16.26 -2.54 10.47
C MET A 69 15.78 -1.80 11.72
N LEU A 70 14.48 -1.57 11.87
CA LEU A 70 13.92 -0.94 13.07
C LEU A 70 14.18 -1.75 14.36
N THR A 71 14.33 -3.05 14.27
CA THR A 71 14.70 -3.88 15.42
C THR A 71 16.13 -3.54 15.90
N ILE A 72 17.04 -3.29 14.96
CA ILE A 72 18.41 -2.87 15.28
C ILE A 72 18.41 -1.45 15.90
N VAL A 73 17.56 -0.58 15.38
CA VAL A 73 17.36 0.78 15.95
C VAL A 73 16.92 0.70 17.40
N ASP A 74 15.89 -0.13 17.71
CA ASP A 74 15.41 -0.33 19.08
C ASP A 74 16.51 -0.87 20.01
N ASP A 75 17.35 -1.81 19.53
CA ASP A 75 18.47 -2.37 20.31
C ASP A 75 19.53 -1.32 20.60
N ILE A 76 19.85 -0.46 19.63
CA ILE A 76 20.79 0.66 19.82
C ILE A 76 20.20 1.69 20.80
N GLU A 77 18.92 2.05 20.67
CA GLU A 77 18.25 2.95 21.62
C GLU A 77 18.27 2.42 23.04
N ARG A 78 18.00 1.13 23.21
CA ARG A 78 18.07 0.47 24.50
C ARG A 78 19.49 0.49 25.07
N ALA A 79 20.52 0.26 24.24
CA ALA A 79 21.91 0.36 24.69
C ALA A 79 22.31 1.78 25.10
N ILE A 80 21.81 2.80 24.38
CA ILE A 80 22.06 4.20 24.71
C ILE A 80 21.34 4.63 25.99
N SER A 81 20.12 4.11 26.24
CA SER A 81 19.32 4.45 27.42
C SER A 81 19.90 3.94 28.75
N LEU A 82 20.84 2.96 28.69
CA LEU A 82 21.57 2.47 29.87
C LEU A 82 22.66 3.45 30.35
N ASP A 83 22.85 4.57 29.67
CA ASP A 83 23.81 5.64 30.03
C ASP A 83 23.27 6.48 31.22
N ASP A 84 23.20 5.88 32.40
CA ASP A 84 22.94 6.57 33.64
C ASP A 84 24.22 7.24 34.15
N ASN A 85 24.55 8.43 33.72
CA ASN A 85 25.44 9.49 34.28
C ASN A 85 26.54 9.07 35.30
N VAL A 86 26.81 7.80 35.49
CA VAL A 86 27.73 7.20 36.50
C VAL A 86 28.88 6.42 35.83
N LEU A 87 28.95 6.43 34.49
CA LEU A 87 29.89 5.64 33.75
C LEU A 87 31.25 6.31 33.66
N ASP A 88 32.29 5.47 33.77
CA ASP A 88 33.70 5.83 33.63
C ASP A 88 33.96 6.56 32.30
N ASP A 89 34.91 7.48 32.24
CA ASP A 89 35.19 8.36 31.10
C ASP A 89 35.42 7.61 29.78
N GLU A 90 35.92 6.38 29.83
CA GLU A 90 36.09 5.52 28.64
C GLU A 90 34.80 4.96 28.10
N VAL A 91 33.87 4.56 28.95
CA VAL A 91 32.55 4.03 28.56
C VAL A 91 31.69 5.14 27.97
N SER A 92 31.74 6.35 28.53
CA SER A 92 31.06 7.54 28.00
C SER A 92 31.56 7.89 26.60
N LYS A 93 32.87 7.79 26.33
CA LYS A 93 33.42 7.99 24.97
C LYS A 93 32.93 6.93 23.97
N PHE A 94 32.87 5.66 24.39
CA PHE A 94 32.32 4.59 23.56
C PHE A 94 30.86 4.79 23.24
N LEU A 95 30.04 5.14 24.22
CA LEU A 95 28.62 5.46 24.03
C LEU A 95 28.40 6.67 23.12
N SER A 96 29.27 7.69 23.22
CA SER A 96 29.25 8.82 22.30
C SER A 96 29.43 8.36 20.82
N GLY A 97 30.33 7.41 20.58
CA GLY A 97 30.49 6.79 19.26
C GLY A 97 29.23 6.07 18.79
N ILE A 98 28.56 5.30 19.66
CA ILE A 98 27.29 4.64 19.34
C ILE A 98 26.18 5.67 19.05
N LYS A 99 26.07 6.75 19.84
CA LYS A 99 25.11 7.86 19.59
C LYS A 99 25.35 8.52 18.22
N MET A 100 26.59 8.64 17.76
CA MET A 100 26.89 9.13 16.42
C MET A 100 26.44 8.18 15.32
N ILE A 101 26.66 6.86 15.49
CA ILE A 101 26.19 5.82 14.55
C ILE A 101 24.66 5.84 14.49
N TYR A 102 23.99 5.87 15.64
CA TYR A 102 22.54 5.96 15.73
C TYR A 102 22.00 7.20 14.99
N SER A 103 22.56 8.37 15.23
CA SER A 103 22.17 9.61 14.55
C SER A 103 22.34 9.51 13.04
N GLY A 104 23.41 8.87 12.57
CA GLY A 104 23.63 8.60 11.16
C GLY A 104 22.58 7.66 10.57
N LEU A 105 22.21 6.60 11.29
CA LEU A 105 21.17 5.66 10.88
C LEU A 105 19.79 6.31 10.79
N ILE A 106 19.40 7.09 11.80
CA ILE A 106 18.14 7.84 11.80
C ILE A 106 18.10 8.84 10.64
N LYS A 107 19.21 9.50 10.33
CA LYS A 107 19.28 10.39 9.17
C LYS A 107 19.03 9.63 7.86
N ILE A 108 19.68 8.47 7.67
CA ILE A 108 19.47 7.63 6.49
C ILE A 108 18.00 7.21 6.40
N LEU A 109 17.40 6.74 7.49
CA LEU A 109 15.98 6.36 7.52
C LEU A 109 15.07 7.52 7.09
N ASN A 110 15.32 8.73 7.60
CA ASN A 110 14.59 9.93 7.23
C ASN A 110 14.74 10.29 5.74
N ASP A 111 15.96 10.18 5.18
CA ASP A 111 16.22 10.41 3.75
C ASP A 111 15.45 9.44 2.85
N TYR A 112 15.18 8.24 3.34
CA TYR A 112 14.33 7.23 2.69
C TYR A 112 12.84 7.34 3.07
N GLU A 113 12.41 8.46 3.65
CA GLU A 113 11.03 8.70 4.07
C GLU A 113 10.49 7.71 5.12
N VAL A 114 11.38 7.17 5.94
CA VAL A 114 11.02 6.45 7.17
C VAL A 114 11.03 7.44 8.32
N LYS A 115 9.86 7.71 8.93
CA LYS A 115 9.70 8.73 9.97
C LYS A 115 9.13 8.13 11.24
N GLU A 116 9.66 8.56 12.39
CA GLU A 116 9.14 8.20 13.70
C GLU A 116 7.73 8.78 13.89
N ILE A 117 6.85 7.99 14.51
CA ILE A 117 5.51 8.42 14.94
C ILE A 117 5.65 9.05 16.32
N GLU A 118 5.54 10.36 16.39
CA GLU A 118 5.52 11.08 17.66
C GLU A 118 4.22 10.79 18.40
N ALA A 119 4.28 9.96 19.43
CA ALA A 119 3.10 9.52 20.18
C ALA A 119 3.00 10.11 21.59
N LEU A 120 4.13 10.41 22.26
CA LEU A 120 4.15 10.86 23.66
C LEU A 120 3.33 12.14 23.84
N ASP A 121 2.51 12.19 24.89
CA ASP A 121 1.63 13.30 25.24
C ASP A 121 0.59 13.67 24.18
N LYS A 122 0.38 12.81 23.17
CA LYS A 122 -0.65 12.97 22.15
C LYS A 122 -1.87 12.09 22.45
N GLU A 123 -3.01 12.44 21.86
CA GLU A 123 -4.20 11.63 21.89
C GLU A 123 -3.97 10.28 21.21
N PHE A 124 -4.47 9.22 21.79
CA PHE A 124 -4.35 7.87 21.24
C PHE A 124 -5.10 7.76 19.90
N ASN A 125 -4.38 7.33 18.86
CA ASN A 125 -4.93 7.08 17.55
C ASN A 125 -4.72 5.61 17.14
N PRO A 126 -5.79 4.80 16.98
CA PRO A 126 -5.68 3.38 16.65
C PRO A 126 -4.98 3.08 15.31
N ASN A 127 -4.91 4.06 14.39
CA ASN A 127 -4.23 3.89 13.11
C ASN A 127 -2.69 4.03 13.24
N LEU A 128 -2.22 4.70 14.29
CA LEU A 128 -0.80 5.02 14.49
C LEU A 128 -0.22 4.32 15.72
N HIS A 129 -1.07 4.02 16.71
CA HIS A 129 -0.66 3.55 18.02
C HIS A 129 -1.30 2.20 18.36
N GLN A 130 -0.58 1.39 19.14
CA GLN A 130 -1.08 0.17 19.73
C GLN A 130 -1.01 0.31 21.25
N ALA A 131 -2.15 0.44 21.92
CA ALA A 131 -2.22 0.45 23.38
C ALA A 131 -1.92 -0.96 23.93
N VAL A 132 -0.90 -1.06 24.77
CA VAL A 132 -0.48 -2.31 25.43
C VAL A 132 -0.89 -2.31 26.89
N PHE A 133 -0.82 -1.14 27.54
CA PHE A 133 -1.20 -0.94 28.93
C PHE A 133 -2.07 0.32 29.07
N ASN A 134 -2.99 0.25 30.04
CA ASN A 134 -3.72 1.41 30.53
C ASN A 134 -3.26 1.74 31.95
N ALA A 135 -3.22 3.02 32.30
CA ALA A 135 -2.92 3.47 33.65
C ALA A 135 -3.72 4.71 33.99
N LYS A 136 -4.10 4.83 35.25
CA LYS A 136 -4.72 6.06 35.77
C LYS A 136 -3.64 7.10 35.99
N ASP A 137 -3.87 8.29 35.47
CA ASP A 137 -3.07 9.48 35.76
C ASP A 137 -4.03 10.63 36.11
N GLU A 138 -3.97 11.10 37.36
CA GLU A 138 -4.85 12.16 37.86
C GLU A 138 -4.61 13.52 37.19
N ASN A 139 -3.49 13.69 36.48
CA ASN A 139 -3.07 14.94 35.86
C ASN A 139 -3.34 14.97 34.35
N LYS A 140 -3.79 13.87 33.74
CA LYS A 140 -4.02 13.79 32.29
C LYS A 140 -5.44 13.34 32.00
N GLU A 141 -5.97 13.84 30.91
CA GLU A 141 -7.26 13.40 30.37
C GLU A 141 -7.19 11.95 29.91
N ALA A 142 -8.33 11.28 29.81
CA ALA A 142 -8.42 9.93 29.29
C ALA A 142 -7.99 9.88 27.81
N ASN A 143 -7.44 8.75 27.38
CA ASN A 143 -6.94 8.50 26.03
C ASN A 143 -5.70 9.31 25.62
N ILE A 144 -4.90 9.79 26.54
CA ILE A 144 -3.59 10.41 26.25
C ILE A 144 -2.49 9.37 26.39
N VAL A 145 -1.52 9.40 25.48
CA VAL A 145 -0.32 8.54 25.55
C VAL A 145 0.58 9.02 26.68
N LEU A 146 0.73 8.18 27.69
CA LEU A 146 1.54 8.46 28.89
C LEU A 146 3.01 8.10 28.67
N GLU A 147 3.27 7.04 27.89
CA GLU A 147 4.60 6.47 27.70
C GLU A 147 4.67 5.74 26.37
N VAL A 148 5.79 5.85 25.69
CA VAL A 148 6.09 5.09 24.47
C VAL A 148 7.03 3.94 24.82
N LEU A 149 6.50 2.72 24.81
CA LEU A 149 7.25 1.50 25.13
C LEU A 149 8.10 1.04 23.96
N GLN A 150 7.59 1.26 22.73
CA GLN A 150 8.32 1.02 21.49
C GLN A 150 7.91 2.07 20.46
N LYS A 151 8.88 2.72 19.84
CA LYS A 151 8.63 3.72 18.82
C LYS A 151 7.99 3.13 17.57
N GLY A 152 7.01 3.82 17.03
CA GLY A 152 6.38 3.51 15.77
C GLY A 152 7.02 4.25 14.60
N TYR A 153 6.85 3.71 13.41
CA TYR A 153 7.42 4.33 12.21
C TYR A 153 6.47 4.25 11.03
N THR A 154 6.47 5.30 10.24
CA THR A 154 5.85 5.33 8.91
C THR A 154 6.94 5.17 7.84
N TYR A 155 6.62 4.52 6.74
CA TYR A 155 7.42 4.51 5.52
C TYR A 155 6.60 5.16 4.41
N LYS A 156 7.06 6.32 3.97
CA LYS A 156 6.28 7.21 3.10
C LYS A 156 4.94 7.57 3.77
N ASP A 157 3.82 7.21 3.15
CA ASP A 157 2.46 7.44 3.63
C ASP A 157 1.82 6.24 4.37
N LYS A 158 2.58 5.15 4.57
CA LYS A 158 2.08 3.92 5.21
C LYS A 158 2.72 3.70 6.58
N VAL A 159 1.91 3.40 7.59
CA VAL A 159 2.42 2.89 8.88
C VAL A 159 2.96 1.48 8.67
N ILE A 160 4.26 1.29 8.92
CA ILE A 160 4.93 -0.01 8.86
C ILE A 160 5.05 -0.67 10.23
N ARG A 161 5.08 0.14 11.30
CA ARG A 161 5.05 -0.30 12.68
C ARG A 161 4.33 0.75 13.54
N PRO A 162 3.22 0.42 14.20
CA PRO A 162 2.57 1.34 15.14
C PRO A 162 3.44 1.54 16.37
N SER A 163 3.32 2.69 17.06
CA SER A 163 3.94 2.92 18.36
C SER A 163 3.22 2.09 19.42
N MET A 164 3.98 1.28 20.18
CA MET A 164 3.42 0.59 21.35
C MET A 164 3.41 1.57 22.54
N VAL A 165 2.25 1.81 23.07
CA VAL A 165 2.03 2.90 24.03
C VAL A 165 1.26 2.44 25.27
N LYS A 166 1.45 3.18 26.36
CA LYS A 166 0.65 3.16 27.56
C LYS A 166 -0.28 4.37 27.54
N VAL A 167 -1.55 4.17 27.81
CA VAL A 167 -2.60 5.19 27.65
C VAL A 167 -3.26 5.48 28.98
N SER A 168 -3.65 6.74 29.19
CA SER A 168 -4.44 7.16 30.37
C SER A 168 -5.89 6.62 30.28
N GLU A 169 -6.42 6.17 31.44
CA GLU A 169 -7.85 5.85 31.62
C GLU A 169 -8.65 7.07 32.08
#